data_61d3f11de6c19bfd1b52b57030138a89
#
_entry.id   61d3f11de6c19bfd1b52b57030138a89
#
_cell.length_a   1.000
_cell.length_b   1.000
_cell.length_c   1.000
_cell.angle_alpha   90.00
_cell.angle_beta   90.00
_cell.angle_gamma   90.00
#
_symmetry.space_group_name_H-M   'P 1'
#
loop_
_entity.id
_entity.type
_entity.pdbx_description
1 polymer ?
#
loop_
_entity_poly.entity_id
_entity_poly.type
_entity_poly.pdbx_seq_one_letter_code
_entity_poly.pdbx_strand_id
1 'polypeptide(L)'
;GLQSNNTIAIPFHIYPPFWRTIWFQLGMLAIITGVILAFFVYRDRQRRRLQQMRDAIARDLHDDMGSNLSTIKLLSEFELMKYPADKQQPLRTILEKTNLVMESMYEIIWSINPAKGQATDIISKIKDYIIQVLEPLNIDIHFELAGDLSQKDWRLTIDQRRQLFLICKEAVNNIAKYANATQVTFSLQKEKGHVVLAIRDNGIGFDPKTMVPGNGLLNMQVRAQALHGEVAVDSRPGEGASVKLSLPYR
;
A
#
# COMPACT_ATOMS: atom_id res chain seq x y z
N GLY A 1 4.30 -67.53 -75.70
CA GLY A 1 4.28 -66.51 -74.65
C GLY A 1 3.88 -67.14 -73.35
N LEU A 2 4.85 -67.40 -72.43
CA LEU A 2 4.58 -67.86 -71.06
C LEU A 2 4.63 -66.61 -70.20
N GLN A 3 3.48 -66.12 -69.74
CA GLN A 3 3.43 -65.13 -68.66
C GLN A 3 3.56 -65.91 -67.36
N SER A 4 4.70 -65.69 -66.67
CA SER A 4 4.92 -66.12 -65.29
C SER A 4 4.23 -65.14 -64.35
N ASN A 5 3.14 -65.58 -63.72
CA ASN A 5 2.39 -64.79 -62.72
C ASN A 5 2.82 -65.13 -61.29
N ASN A 6 4.13 -65.09 -61.01
CA ASN A 6 4.63 -65.25 -59.67
C ASN A 6 4.93 -63.87 -59.07
N THR A 7 3.91 -63.25 -58.46
CA THR A 7 4.08 -62.10 -57.59
C THR A 7 4.51 -62.57 -56.18
N ILE A 8 5.75 -62.32 -55.83
CA ILE A 8 6.26 -62.52 -54.46
C ILE A 8 5.84 -61.28 -53.62
N ALA A 9 4.78 -61.44 -52.81
CA ALA A 9 4.39 -60.43 -51.84
C ALA A 9 5.26 -60.57 -50.60
N ILE A 10 6.15 -59.62 -50.35
CA ILE A 10 6.94 -59.54 -49.11
C ILE A 10 6.14 -58.65 -48.14
N PRO A 11 5.64 -59.18 -47.00
CA PRO A 11 4.92 -58.34 -46.01
C PRO A 11 5.92 -57.49 -45.24
N PHE A 12 5.82 -56.20 -45.42
CA PHE A 12 6.54 -55.21 -44.57
C PHE A 12 5.64 -54.82 -43.41
N HIS A 13 6.07 -55.14 -42.18
CA HIS A 13 5.47 -54.64 -40.96
C HIS A 13 6.18 -53.34 -40.54
N ILE A 14 5.50 -52.22 -40.75
CA ILE A 14 5.97 -50.90 -40.28
C ILE A 14 5.43 -50.69 -38.87
N TYR A 15 6.31 -50.84 -37.89
CA TYR A 15 5.95 -50.49 -36.50
C TYR A 15 5.89 -49.00 -36.32
N PRO A 16 4.83 -48.47 -35.71
CA PRO A 16 4.77 -47.04 -35.42
C PRO A 16 5.89 -46.67 -34.44
N PRO A 17 6.48 -45.48 -34.57
CA PRO A 17 7.56 -45.05 -33.68
C PRO A 17 7.05 -44.98 -32.23
N PHE A 18 7.94 -45.29 -31.25
CA PHE A 18 7.60 -45.47 -29.84
C PHE A 18 6.86 -44.25 -29.22
N TRP A 19 7.11 -43.00 -29.71
CA TRP A 19 6.42 -41.80 -29.26
C TRP A 19 4.93 -41.72 -29.63
N ARG A 20 4.47 -42.58 -30.54
CA ARG A 20 3.04 -42.74 -30.89
C ARG A 20 2.31 -43.77 -30.03
N THR A 21 3.04 -44.50 -29.18
CA THR A 21 2.40 -45.46 -28.29
C THR A 21 1.66 -44.74 -27.17
N ILE A 22 0.48 -45.28 -26.83
CA ILE A 22 -0.37 -44.71 -25.78
C ILE A 22 0.38 -44.60 -24.43
N TRP A 23 1.23 -45.56 -24.13
CA TRP A 23 2.02 -45.60 -22.91
C TRP A 23 3.06 -44.48 -22.82
N PHE A 24 3.72 -44.15 -23.95
CA PHE A 24 4.64 -43.03 -24.01
C PHE A 24 3.92 -41.69 -23.82
N GLN A 25 2.76 -41.49 -24.45
CA GLN A 25 1.94 -40.27 -24.34
C GLN A 25 1.41 -40.10 -22.91
N LEU A 26 0.93 -41.19 -22.27
CA LEU A 26 0.51 -41.16 -20.86
C LEU A 26 1.66 -40.86 -19.92
N GLY A 27 2.84 -41.46 -20.15
CA GLY A 27 4.06 -41.20 -19.38
C GLY A 27 4.49 -39.72 -19.50
N MET A 28 4.49 -39.18 -20.71
CA MET A 28 4.82 -37.77 -20.96
C MET A 28 3.82 -36.81 -20.31
N LEU A 29 2.52 -37.11 -20.40
CA LEU A 29 1.47 -36.34 -19.72
C LEU A 29 1.66 -36.35 -18.19
N ALA A 30 1.97 -37.52 -17.62
CA ALA A 30 2.23 -37.63 -16.17
C ALA A 30 3.46 -36.82 -15.74
N ILE A 31 4.55 -36.82 -16.52
CA ILE A 31 5.74 -36.02 -16.27
C ILE A 31 5.38 -34.50 -16.32
N ILE A 32 4.70 -34.06 -17.36
CA ILE A 32 4.30 -32.66 -17.52
C ILE A 32 3.43 -32.23 -16.33
N THR A 33 2.42 -33.04 -15.99
CA THR A 33 1.55 -32.76 -14.84
C THR A 33 2.34 -32.71 -13.53
N GLY A 34 3.28 -33.64 -13.32
CA GLY A 34 4.17 -33.66 -12.16
C GLY A 34 5.04 -32.39 -12.06
N VAL A 35 5.61 -31.93 -13.18
CA VAL A 35 6.41 -30.69 -13.22
C VAL A 35 5.53 -29.47 -12.89
N ILE A 36 4.33 -29.39 -13.45
CA ILE A 36 3.38 -28.29 -13.17
C ILE A 36 3.01 -28.30 -11.69
N LEU A 37 2.66 -29.45 -11.12
CA LEU A 37 2.33 -29.55 -9.70
C LEU A 37 3.53 -29.17 -8.81
N ALA A 38 4.73 -29.67 -9.13
CA ALA A 38 5.94 -29.32 -8.41
C ALA A 38 6.23 -27.81 -8.46
N PHE A 39 6.02 -27.17 -9.61
CA PHE A 39 6.15 -25.73 -9.78
C PHE A 39 5.15 -24.96 -8.88
N PHE A 40 3.88 -25.38 -8.86
CA PHE A 40 2.88 -24.74 -8.01
C PHE A 40 3.19 -24.90 -6.51
N VAL A 41 3.59 -26.10 -6.09
CA VAL A 41 3.99 -26.37 -4.70
C VAL A 41 5.23 -25.56 -4.32
N TYR A 42 6.24 -25.49 -5.19
CA TYR A 42 7.42 -24.67 -4.96
C TYR A 42 7.06 -23.19 -4.80
N ARG A 43 6.25 -22.66 -5.70
CA ARG A 43 5.79 -21.27 -5.68
C ARG A 43 4.97 -20.95 -4.42
N ASP A 44 4.10 -21.85 -3.99
CA ASP A 44 3.32 -21.70 -2.75
C ASP A 44 4.22 -21.70 -1.50
N ARG A 45 5.21 -22.60 -1.44
CA ARG A 45 6.20 -22.63 -0.36
C ARG A 45 7.00 -21.33 -0.28
N GLN A 46 7.43 -20.79 -1.42
CA GLN A 46 8.16 -19.52 -1.47
C GLN A 46 7.30 -18.35 -0.96
N ARG A 47 6.04 -18.31 -1.37
CA ARG A 47 5.09 -17.28 -0.89
C ARG A 47 4.89 -17.37 0.62
N ARG A 48 4.69 -18.57 1.16
CA ARG A 48 4.53 -18.80 2.60
C ARG A 48 5.78 -18.40 3.40
N ARG A 49 6.97 -18.72 2.89
CA ARG A 49 8.23 -18.30 3.53
C ARG A 49 8.38 -16.78 3.59
N LEU A 50 8.07 -16.09 2.50
CA LEU A 50 8.10 -14.63 2.47
C LEU A 50 7.08 -14.01 3.44
N GLN A 51 5.88 -14.58 3.54
CA GLN A 51 4.87 -14.15 4.51
C GLN A 51 5.35 -14.35 5.96
N GLN A 52 5.84 -15.54 6.28
CA GLN A 52 6.38 -15.83 7.62
C GLN A 52 7.53 -14.91 8.02
N MET A 53 8.44 -14.62 7.07
CA MET A 53 9.54 -13.67 7.30
C MET A 53 9.02 -12.25 7.56
N ARG A 54 8.03 -11.79 6.80
CA ARG A 54 7.39 -10.49 7.01
C ARG A 54 6.70 -10.40 8.36
N ASP A 55 5.97 -11.44 8.75
CA ASP A 55 5.28 -11.49 10.03
C ASP A 55 6.27 -11.54 11.21
N ALA A 56 7.42 -12.21 11.04
CA ALA A 56 8.49 -12.21 12.03
C ALA A 56 9.11 -10.82 12.17
N ILE A 57 9.50 -10.19 11.05
CA ILE A 57 10.06 -8.82 11.05
C ILE A 57 9.07 -7.84 11.69
N ALA A 58 7.78 -7.94 11.38
CA ALA A 58 6.77 -7.04 11.95
C ALA A 58 6.65 -7.21 13.47
N ARG A 59 6.74 -8.44 13.99
CA ARG A 59 6.73 -8.71 15.43
C ARG A 59 8.01 -8.22 16.10
N ASP A 60 9.18 -8.54 15.56
CA ASP A 60 10.47 -8.14 16.11
C ASP A 60 10.58 -6.60 16.17
N LEU A 61 10.13 -5.90 15.12
CA LEU A 61 10.07 -4.43 15.12
C LEU A 61 9.12 -3.91 16.20
N HIS A 62 7.95 -4.53 16.38
CA HIS A 62 6.97 -4.10 17.35
C HIS A 62 7.47 -4.33 18.79
N ASP A 63 8.02 -5.51 19.06
CA ASP A 63 8.35 -5.93 20.41
C ASP A 63 9.66 -5.29 20.89
N ASP A 64 10.71 -5.30 20.08
CA ASP A 64 12.02 -4.79 20.48
C ASP A 64 12.11 -3.27 20.35
N MET A 65 11.78 -2.73 19.18
CA MET A 65 11.94 -1.29 18.95
C MET A 65 10.79 -0.49 19.57
N GLY A 66 9.54 -1.01 19.52
CA GLY A 66 8.39 -0.35 20.10
C GLY A 66 8.49 -0.21 21.60
N SER A 67 8.94 -1.24 22.30
CA SER A 67 9.18 -1.21 23.76
C SER A 67 10.28 -0.22 24.15
N ASN A 68 11.43 -0.26 23.46
CA ASN A 68 12.54 0.64 23.73
C ASN A 68 12.20 2.11 23.46
N LEU A 69 11.54 2.41 22.35
CA LEU A 69 11.11 3.77 22.01
C LEU A 69 10.03 4.29 22.97
N SER A 70 9.11 3.43 23.41
CA SER A 70 8.11 3.78 24.42
C SER A 70 8.77 4.11 25.77
N THR A 71 9.81 3.38 26.14
CA THR A 71 10.60 3.67 27.34
C THR A 71 11.33 5.01 27.23
N ILE A 72 11.99 5.29 26.08
CA ILE A 72 12.66 6.58 25.84
C ILE A 72 11.65 7.73 25.89
N LYS A 73 10.48 7.55 25.30
CA LYS A 73 9.38 8.53 25.34
C LYS A 73 8.97 8.81 26.78
N LEU A 74 8.66 7.76 27.55
CA LEU A 74 8.22 7.86 28.94
C LEU A 74 9.28 8.55 29.83
N LEU A 75 10.55 8.17 29.70
CA LEU A 75 11.66 8.79 30.44
C LEU A 75 11.82 10.26 30.06
N SER A 76 11.71 10.60 28.78
CA SER A 76 11.78 11.99 28.31
C SER A 76 10.62 12.84 28.83
N GLU A 77 9.40 12.30 28.86
CA GLU A 77 8.21 12.95 29.44
C GLU A 77 8.38 13.16 30.95
N PHE A 78 8.91 12.17 31.67
CA PHE A 78 9.17 12.26 33.13
C PHE A 78 10.22 13.32 33.45
N GLU A 79 11.29 13.39 32.66
CA GLU A 79 12.33 14.39 32.84
C GLU A 79 11.84 15.80 32.49
N LEU A 80 10.98 15.96 31.48
CA LEU A 80 10.36 17.25 31.13
C LEU A 80 9.59 17.86 32.32
N MET A 81 8.98 17.04 33.17
CA MET A 81 8.23 17.50 34.34
C MET A 81 9.14 18.07 35.43
N LYS A 82 10.43 17.70 35.44
CA LYS A 82 11.40 18.13 36.47
C LYS A 82 12.13 19.42 36.15
N TYR A 83 12.21 19.80 34.87
CA TYR A 83 12.97 20.96 34.43
C TYR A 83 12.08 22.16 34.09
N PRO A 84 12.52 23.40 34.41
CA PRO A 84 11.85 24.62 33.96
C PRO A 84 11.83 24.72 32.45
N ALA A 85 10.85 25.44 31.92
CA ALA A 85 10.53 25.49 30.47
C ALA A 85 11.71 25.93 29.58
N ASP A 86 12.60 26.78 30.10
CA ASP A 86 13.81 27.27 29.42
C ASP A 86 14.87 26.19 29.16
N LYS A 87 14.87 25.12 29.96
CA LYS A 87 15.82 24.00 29.85
C LYS A 87 15.24 22.74 29.22
N GLN A 88 13.98 22.77 28.80
CA GLN A 88 13.29 21.60 28.25
C GLN A 88 13.58 21.35 26.77
N GLN A 89 14.16 22.29 26.03
CA GLN A 89 14.31 22.20 24.57
C GLN A 89 15.01 20.94 24.06
N PRO A 90 16.13 20.47 24.64
CA PRO A 90 16.78 19.23 24.21
C PRO A 90 15.87 18.00 24.40
N LEU A 91 15.16 17.92 25.53
CA LEU A 91 14.25 16.81 25.84
C LEU A 91 13.01 16.80 24.92
N ARG A 92 12.48 17.98 24.60
CA ARG A 92 11.41 18.12 23.62
C ARG A 92 11.85 17.62 22.25
N THR A 93 13.07 17.95 21.82
CA THR A 93 13.63 17.46 20.56
C THR A 93 13.79 15.95 20.56
N ILE A 94 14.26 15.33 21.66
CA ILE A 94 14.35 13.88 21.79
C ILE A 94 12.96 13.25 21.69
N LEU A 95 11.97 13.79 22.39
CA LEU A 95 10.61 13.32 22.39
C LEU A 95 9.99 13.39 20.97
N GLU A 96 10.15 14.51 20.28
CA GLU A 96 9.70 14.67 18.90
C GLU A 96 10.36 13.65 17.96
N LYS A 97 11.67 13.46 18.05
CA LYS A 97 12.40 12.48 17.22
C LYS A 97 11.97 11.05 17.55
N THR A 98 11.78 10.72 18.82
CA THR A 98 11.29 9.40 19.25
C THR A 98 9.90 9.12 18.69
N ASN A 99 8.98 10.07 18.78
CA ASN A 99 7.64 9.95 18.22
C ASN A 99 7.69 9.76 16.69
N LEU A 100 8.54 10.50 15.96
CA LEU A 100 8.72 10.32 14.51
C LEU A 100 9.24 8.92 14.15
N VAL A 101 10.19 8.38 14.90
CA VAL A 101 10.71 7.03 14.66
C VAL A 101 9.65 5.98 14.97
N MET A 102 8.90 6.12 16.06
CA MET A 102 7.77 5.22 16.39
C MET A 102 6.71 5.22 15.29
N GLU A 103 6.30 6.40 14.82
CA GLU A 103 5.35 6.51 13.71
C GLU A 103 5.84 5.81 12.45
N SER A 104 7.09 6.06 12.07
CA SER A 104 7.71 5.42 10.88
C SER A 104 7.76 3.90 11.02
N MET A 105 8.07 3.41 12.20
CA MET A 105 8.09 1.99 12.52
C MET A 105 6.69 1.37 12.41
N TYR A 106 5.66 1.99 13.00
CA TYR A 106 4.28 1.52 12.88
C TYR A 106 3.80 1.51 11.43
N GLU A 107 4.20 2.50 10.64
CA GLU A 107 3.91 2.53 9.19
C GLU A 107 4.53 1.33 8.46
N ILE A 108 5.79 0.99 8.78
CA ILE A 108 6.49 -0.17 8.20
C ILE A 108 5.78 -1.46 8.62
N ILE A 109 5.53 -1.67 9.91
CA ILE A 109 4.83 -2.86 10.44
C ILE A 109 3.48 -3.04 9.75
N TRP A 110 2.70 -1.96 9.64
CA TRP A 110 1.41 -2.00 8.99
C TRP A 110 1.52 -2.33 7.50
N SER A 111 2.50 -1.77 6.80
CA SER A 111 2.69 -2.00 5.36
C SER A 111 3.09 -3.45 5.04
N ILE A 112 3.81 -4.11 5.96
CA ILE A 112 4.30 -5.48 5.79
C ILE A 112 3.21 -6.52 6.08
N ASN A 113 2.20 -6.19 6.89
CA ASN A 113 1.17 -7.14 7.33
C ASN A 113 0.25 -7.59 6.17
N PRO A 114 0.33 -8.87 5.73
CA PRO A 114 -0.42 -9.37 4.58
C PRO A 114 -1.92 -9.56 4.87
N ALA A 115 -2.32 -9.69 6.13
CA ALA A 115 -3.71 -9.90 6.51
C ALA A 115 -4.60 -8.67 6.21
N LYS A 116 -4.00 -7.49 6.01
CA LYS A 116 -4.67 -6.22 5.73
C LYS A 116 -4.54 -5.81 4.25
N GLY A 117 -4.74 -6.75 3.33
CA GLY A 117 -4.54 -6.54 1.88
C GLY A 117 -5.65 -5.83 1.13
N GLN A 118 -6.76 -5.53 1.79
CA GLN A 118 -7.96 -5.00 1.14
C GLN A 118 -7.95 -3.46 1.10
N ALA A 119 -8.57 -2.88 0.08
CA ALA A 119 -8.71 -1.43 -0.04
C ALA A 119 -9.50 -0.83 1.13
N THR A 120 -10.46 -1.56 1.67
CA THR A 120 -11.24 -1.18 2.86
C THR A 120 -10.37 -0.97 4.09
N ASP A 121 -9.30 -1.78 4.26
CA ASP A 121 -8.41 -1.67 5.41
C ASP A 121 -7.60 -0.36 5.39
N ILE A 122 -7.16 0.08 4.20
CA ILE A 122 -6.43 1.35 4.07
C ILE A 122 -7.34 2.54 4.28
N ILE A 123 -8.59 2.48 3.78
CA ILE A 123 -9.56 3.56 3.96
C ILE A 123 -9.95 3.69 5.44
N SER A 124 -10.18 2.57 6.13
CA SER A 124 -10.42 2.60 7.58
C SER A 124 -9.25 3.25 8.32
N LYS A 125 -8.01 2.86 8.01
CA LYS A 125 -6.83 3.45 8.63
C LYS A 125 -6.69 4.95 8.35
N ILE A 126 -6.99 5.40 7.12
CA ILE A 126 -6.98 6.82 6.78
C ILE A 126 -8.04 7.57 7.60
N LYS A 127 -9.25 7.02 7.72
CA LYS A 127 -10.31 7.60 8.54
C LYS A 127 -9.89 7.73 10.01
N ASP A 128 -9.37 6.64 10.58
CA ASP A 128 -8.90 6.62 11.98
C ASP A 128 -7.83 7.69 12.20
N TYR A 129 -6.90 7.85 11.26
CA TYR A 129 -5.86 8.87 11.33
C TYR A 129 -6.42 10.29 11.24
N ILE A 130 -7.37 10.54 10.32
CA ILE A 130 -8.05 11.83 10.18
C ILE A 130 -8.74 12.22 11.50
N ILE A 131 -9.49 11.29 12.08
CA ILE A 131 -10.20 11.51 13.35
C ILE A 131 -9.19 11.79 14.47
N GLN A 132 -8.17 10.93 14.61
CA GLN A 132 -7.15 11.07 15.66
C GLN A 132 -6.43 12.42 15.63
N VAL A 133 -6.18 12.98 14.44
CA VAL A 133 -5.41 14.22 14.31
C VAL A 133 -6.31 15.47 14.36
N LEU A 134 -7.50 15.41 13.77
CA LEU A 134 -8.32 16.60 13.58
C LEU A 134 -9.41 16.79 14.66
N GLU A 135 -9.94 15.70 15.24
CA GLU A 135 -10.94 15.78 16.31
C GLU A 135 -10.45 16.58 17.55
N PRO A 136 -9.19 16.39 18.04
CA PRO A 136 -8.67 17.21 19.14
C PRO A 136 -8.54 18.71 18.86
N LEU A 137 -8.58 19.09 17.57
CA LEU A 137 -8.55 20.48 17.13
C LEU A 137 -9.95 21.09 16.97
N ASN A 138 -11.01 20.36 17.33
CA ASN A 138 -12.41 20.73 17.17
C ASN A 138 -12.80 21.02 15.70
N ILE A 139 -12.22 20.26 14.76
CA ILE A 139 -12.53 20.33 13.33
C ILE A 139 -13.65 19.33 13.04
N ASP A 140 -14.71 19.79 12.39
CA ASP A 140 -15.82 18.93 11.95
C ASP A 140 -15.41 18.08 10.74
N ILE A 141 -15.61 16.74 10.80
CA ILE A 141 -15.08 15.79 9.84
C ILE A 141 -16.23 15.12 9.09
N HIS A 142 -16.27 15.28 7.78
CA HIS A 142 -17.26 14.63 6.91
C HIS A 142 -16.61 13.57 6.04
N PHE A 143 -17.23 12.37 5.97
CA PHE A 143 -16.78 11.26 5.12
C PHE A 143 -17.81 10.99 4.03
N GLU A 144 -17.45 11.24 2.78
CA GLU A 144 -18.28 11.02 1.60
C GLU A 144 -17.69 9.83 0.79
N LEU A 145 -18.31 8.67 0.90
CA LEU A 145 -17.88 7.47 0.18
C LEU A 145 -18.94 7.17 -0.89
N ALA A 146 -18.68 7.53 -2.12
CA ALA A 146 -19.56 7.30 -3.25
C ALA A 146 -19.16 6.03 -4.02
N GLY A 147 -20.15 5.13 -4.20
CA GLY A 147 -20.01 3.89 -4.97
C GLY A 147 -19.63 2.67 -4.11
N ASP A 148 -20.05 1.51 -4.60
CA ASP A 148 -19.63 0.23 -4.04
C ASP A 148 -18.16 -0.02 -4.40
N LEU A 149 -17.26 0.36 -3.50
CA LEU A 149 -15.85 -0.02 -3.56
C LEU A 149 -15.73 -1.48 -3.11
N SER A 150 -16.48 -2.37 -3.78
CA SER A 150 -16.41 -3.79 -3.49
C SER A 150 -14.96 -4.27 -3.60
N GLN A 151 -14.55 -5.06 -2.63
CA GLN A 151 -13.19 -5.53 -2.40
C GLN A 151 -12.55 -6.24 -3.59
N LYS A 152 -13.33 -6.62 -4.62
CA LYS A 152 -12.83 -7.33 -5.80
C LYS A 152 -12.12 -6.41 -6.80
N ASP A 153 -12.48 -5.13 -6.82
CA ASP A 153 -12.11 -4.25 -7.94
C ASP A 153 -10.90 -3.36 -7.66
N TRP A 154 -10.50 -3.18 -6.39
CA TRP A 154 -9.39 -2.31 -6.05
C TRP A 154 -8.40 -2.99 -5.11
N ARG A 155 -7.45 -3.71 -5.71
CA ARG A 155 -6.35 -4.37 -4.98
C ARG A 155 -5.10 -3.52 -5.03
N LEU A 156 -4.67 -3.05 -3.90
CA LEU A 156 -3.42 -2.30 -3.74
C LEU A 156 -2.30 -3.23 -3.26
N THR A 157 -1.13 -3.09 -3.86
CA THR A 157 0.10 -3.70 -3.33
C THR A 157 0.46 -3.08 -1.97
N ILE A 158 1.37 -3.72 -1.25
CA ILE A 158 1.88 -3.20 0.03
C ILE A 158 2.43 -1.79 -0.15
N ASP A 159 3.27 -1.58 -1.17
CA ASP A 159 3.87 -0.27 -1.46
C ASP A 159 2.82 0.77 -1.84
N GLN A 160 1.83 0.40 -2.64
CA GLN A 160 0.75 1.30 -3.01
C GLN A 160 -0.07 1.75 -1.78
N ARG A 161 -0.41 0.85 -0.87
CA ARG A 161 -1.10 1.20 0.38
C ARG A 161 -0.30 2.16 1.23
N ARG A 162 1.01 1.93 1.33
CA ARG A 162 1.92 2.81 2.06
C ARG A 162 1.96 4.21 1.43
N GLN A 163 2.16 4.32 0.12
CA GLN A 163 2.22 5.62 -0.55
C GLN A 163 0.89 6.38 -0.42
N LEU A 164 -0.24 5.68 -0.59
CA LEU A 164 -1.57 6.26 -0.42
C LEU A 164 -1.76 6.84 1.00
N PHE A 165 -1.43 6.06 2.02
CA PHE A 165 -1.50 6.53 3.41
C PHE A 165 -0.63 7.75 3.66
N LEU A 166 0.62 7.74 3.17
CA LEU A 166 1.56 8.86 3.36
C LEU A 166 1.12 10.15 2.67
N ILE A 167 0.47 10.06 1.51
CA ILE A 167 -0.14 11.23 0.85
C ILE A 167 -1.26 11.81 1.73
N CYS A 168 -2.17 10.96 2.21
CA CYS A 168 -3.27 11.40 3.08
C CYS A 168 -2.75 11.97 4.40
N LYS A 169 -1.75 11.33 5.01
CA LYS A 169 -1.10 11.79 6.24
C LYS A 169 -0.53 13.20 6.07
N GLU A 170 0.18 13.45 4.97
CA GLU A 170 0.75 14.77 4.67
C GLU A 170 -0.35 15.82 4.49
N ALA A 171 -1.41 15.50 3.77
CA ALA A 171 -2.53 16.41 3.58
C ALA A 171 -3.20 16.76 4.93
N VAL A 172 -3.48 15.77 5.77
CA VAL A 172 -4.10 15.96 7.10
C VAL A 172 -3.19 16.76 8.02
N ASN A 173 -1.88 16.51 8.02
CA ASN A 173 -0.91 17.26 8.82
C ASN A 173 -0.81 18.73 8.36
N ASN A 174 -0.92 18.98 7.06
CA ASN A 174 -0.94 20.36 6.54
C ASN A 174 -2.20 21.09 7.00
N ILE A 175 -3.35 20.44 7.02
CA ILE A 175 -4.58 21.01 7.58
C ILE A 175 -4.40 21.33 9.07
N ALA A 176 -3.95 20.38 9.86
CA ALA A 176 -3.76 20.55 11.29
C ALA A 176 -2.80 21.69 11.66
N LYS A 177 -1.74 21.89 10.84
CA LYS A 177 -0.69 22.89 11.13
C LYS A 177 -0.96 24.27 10.57
N TYR A 178 -1.65 24.36 9.42
CA TYR A 178 -1.63 25.60 8.63
C TYR A 178 -3.00 26.10 8.21
N ALA A 179 -4.05 25.24 8.19
CA ALA A 179 -5.30 25.64 7.56
C ALA A 179 -6.19 26.55 8.42
N ASN A 180 -6.12 26.47 9.75
CA ASN A 180 -7.12 27.09 10.64
C ASN A 180 -8.56 26.75 10.21
N ALA A 181 -8.75 25.49 9.76
CA ALA A 181 -10.04 25.02 9.27
C ALA A 181 -10.99 24.70 10.43
N THR A 182 -12.28 24.86 10.17
CA THR A 182 -13.35 24.38 11.06
C THR A 182 -14.02 23.12 10.55
N GLN A 183 -13.83 22.80 9.27
CA GLN A 183 -14.45 21.66 8.61
C GLN A 183 -13.49 21.02 7.61
N VAL A 184 -13.49 19.68 7.57
CA VAL A 184 -12.75 18.88 6.61
C VAL A 184 -13.65 17.83 6.01
N THR A 185 -13.59 17.67 4.69
CA THR A 185 -14.30 16.63 3.96
C THR A 185 -13.28 15.66 3.35
N PHE A 186 -13.42 14.38 3.68
CA PHE A 186 -12.74 13.29 3.01
C PHE A 186 -13.71 12.61 2.05
N SER A 187 -13.41 12.61 0.77
CA SER A 187 -14.24 11.96 -0.24
C SER A 187 -13.48 10.89 -1.00
N LEU A 188 -14.19 9.82 -1.38
CA LEU A 188 -13.67 8.73 -2.18
C LEU A 188 -14.73 8.29 -3.18
N GLN A 189 -14.40 8.33 -4.47
CA GLN A 189 -15.34 8.01 -5.55
C GLN A 189 -14.65 7.34 -6.72
N LYS A 190 -15.43 6.60 -7.53
CA LYS A 190 -14.98 6.02 -8.79
C LYS A 190 -15.37 6.95 -9.95
N GLU A 191 -14.41 7.36 -10.75
CA GLU A 191 -14.61 8.19 -11.94
C GLU A 191 -13.86 7.58 -13.13
N LYS A 192 -14.60 7.20 -14.21
CA LYS A 192 -14.01 6.84 -15.52
C LYS A 192 -12.74 5.97 -15.48
N GLY A 193 -12.72 4.89 -14.68
CA GLY A 193 -11.56 4.00 -14.58
C GLY A 193 -10.50 4.47 -13.58
N HIS A 194 -10.79 5.49 -12.77
CA HIS A 194 -9.95 5.97 -11.69
C HIS A 194 -10.69 5.92 -10.36
N VAL A 195 -9.95 5.66 -9.30
CA VAL A 195 -10.40 5.97 -7.93
C VAL A 195 -9.85 7.34 -7.59
N VAL A 196 -10.76 8.23 -7.24
CA VAL A 196 -10.45 9.59 -6.86
C VAL A 196 -10.67 9.75 -5.37
N LEU A 197 -9.60 10.09 -4.66
CA LEU A 197 -9.62 10.43 -3.25
C LEU A 197 -9.37 11.94 -3.13
N ALA A 198 -10.19 12.64 -2.37
CA ALA A 198 -9.95 14.05 -2.09
C ALA A 198 -10.08 14.35 -0.59
N ILE A 199 -9.21 15.22 -0.11
CA ILE A 199 -9.26 15.80 1.24
C ILE A 199 -9.34 17.31 1.05
N ARG A 200 -10.43 17.90 1.52
CA ARG A 200 -10.71 19.33 1.39
C ARG A 200 -10.95 19.94 2.76
N ASP A 201 -10.35 21.09 3.01
CA ASP A 201 -10.62 21.94 4.16
C ASP A 201 -11.29 23.27 3.76
N ASN A 202 -11.90 23.95 4.72
CA ASN A 202 -12.49 25.27 4.58
C ASN A 202 -11.63 26.37 5.24
N GLY A 203 -10.34 26.13 5.38
CA GLY A 203 -9.43 27.01 6.10
C GLY A 203 -9.01 28.25 5.32
N ILE A 204 -7.89 28.86 5.76
CA ILE A 204 -7.38 30.12 5.17
C ILE A 204 -6.88 29.97 3.73
N GLY A 205 -6.60 28.73 3.27
CA GLY A 205 -6.01 28.49 1.97
C GLY A 205 -4.65 29.18 1.76
N PHE A 206 -4.13 29.07 0.54
CA PHE A 206 -2.88 29.70 0.13
C PHE A 206 -2.84 29.90 -1.39
N ASP A 207 -1.92 30.73 -1.87
CA ASP A 207 -1.65 30.84 -3.31
C ASP A 207 -0.51 29.89 -3.71
N PRO A 208 -0.79 28.83 -4.49
CA PRO A 208 0.24 27.86 -4.92
C PRO A 208 1.36 28.47 -5.73
N LYS A 209 1.18 29.65 -6.32
CA LYS A 209 2.19 30.33 -7.18
C LYS A 209 3.20 31.10 -6.36
N THR A 210 2.79 31.64 -5.22
CA THR A 210 3.64 32.47 -4.36
C THR A 210 4.27 31.69 -3.22
N MET A 211 3.72 30.52 -2.89
CA MET A 211 4.25 29.65 -1.85
C MET A 211 5.52 28.97 -2.33
N VAL A 212 6.63 29.15 -1.59
CA VAL A 212 7.81 28.29 -1.79
C VAL A 212 7.41 26.86 -1.46
N PRO A 213 7.41 25.92 -2.44
CA PRO A 213 6.97 24.56 -2.17
C PRO A 213 7.81 23.95 -1.05
N GLY A 214 7.21 23.69 0.09
CA GLY A 214 7.83 22.84 1.09
C GLY A 214 7.97 21.42 0.53
N ASN A 215 8.83 20.62 1.14
CA ASN A 215 9.04 19.23 0.72
C ASN A 215 7.76 18.38 0.70
N GLY A 216 6.70 18.78 1.42
CA GLY A 216 5.44 18.05 1.52
C GLY A 216 4.71 17.89 0.19
N LEU A 217 4.51 18.97 -0.57
CA LEU A 217 3.84 18.93 -1.87
C LEU A 217 4.64 18.12 -2.90
N LEU A 218 5.95 18.34 -2.96
CA LEU A 218 6.83 17.56 -3.84
C LEU A 218 6.80 16.07 -3.49
N ASN A 219 6.86 15.73 -2.20
CA ASN A 219 6.77 14.35 -1.73
C ASN A 219 5.44 13.70 -2.11
N MET A 220 4.32 14.41 -2.00
CA MET A 220 3.02 13.88 -2.44
C MET A 220 3.00 13.59 -3.94
N GLN A 221 3.60 14.45 -4.78
CA GLN A 221 3.70 14.23 -6.22
C GLN A 221 4.56 12.99 -6.56
N VAL A 222 5.76 12.87 -5.97
CA VAL A 222 6.62 11.69 -6.16
C VAL A 222 5.92 10.40 -5.74
N ARG A 223 5.20 10.43 -4.63
CA ARG A 223 4.42 9.27 -4.13
C ARG A 223 3.26 8.93 -5.06
N ALA A 224 2.55 9.91 -5.61
CA ALA A 224 1.47 9.68 -6.56
C ALA A 224 1.98 9.03 -7.85
N GLN A 225 3.14 9.46 -8.35
CA GLN A 225 3.79 8.83 -9.51
C GLN A 225 4.14 7.36 -9.24
N ALA A 226 4.62 7.02 -8.03
CA ALA A 226 4.87 5.63 -7.64
C ALA A 226 3.60 4.77 -7.61
N LEU A 227 2.43 5.40 -7.50
CA LEU A 227 1.11 4.77 -7.60
C LEU A 227 0.58 4.71 -9.05
N HIS A 228 1.33 5.17 -10.04
CA HIS A 228 0.86 5.44 -11.40
C HIS A 228 -0.35 6.38 -11.45
N GLY A 229 -0.47 7.26 -10.46
CA GLY A 229 -1.53 8.23 -10.30
C GLY A 229 -1.02 9.66 -10.35
N GLU A 230 -1.93 10.59 -10.15
CA GLU A 230 -1.66 12.03 -10.13
C GLU A 230 -2.23 12.65 -8.87
N VAL A 231 -1.49 13.59 -8.28
CA VAL A 231 -1.98 14.44 -7.20
C VAL A 231 -2.11 15.87 -7.71
N ALA A 232 -3.27 16.44 -7.51
CA ALA A 232 -3.54 17.85 -7.74
C ALA A 232 -3.83 18.55 -6.40
N VAL A 233 -3.26 19.73 -6.22
CA VAL A 233 -3.54 20.59 -5.06
C VAL A 233 -4.13 21.88 -5.59
N ASP A 234 -5.35 22.17 -5.16
CA ASP A 234 -6.07 23.40 -5.48
C ASP A 234 -6.30 24.17 -4.19
N SER A 235 -5.93 25.45 -4.19
CA SER A 235 -6.12 26.33 -3.04
C SER A 235 -6.17 27.77 -3.47
N ARG A 236 -6.97 28.56 -2.74
CA ARG A 236 -7.02 30.01 -2.87
C ARG A 236 -7.09 30.64 -1.49
N PRO A 237 -6.45 31.80 -1.30
CA PRO A 237 -6.57 32.54 -0.05
C PRO A 237 -8.04 32.79 0.33
N GLY A 238 -8.45 32.37 1.53
CA GLY A 238 -9.80 32.48 2.06
C GLY A 238 -10.79 31.40 1.63
N GLU A 239 -10.41 30.45 0.73
CA GLU A 239 -11.32 29.41 0.23
C GLU A 239 -10.91 27.99 0.66
N GLY A 240 -9.89 27.86 1.53
CA GLY A 240 -9.34 26.58 1.96
C GLY A 240 -8.43 25.92 0.92
N ALA A 241 -8.17 24.65 1.11
CA ALA A 241 -7.36 23.85 0.20
C ALA A 241 -8.00 22.48 -0.09
N SER A 242 -7.65 21.91 -1.24
CA SER A 242 -8.09 20.58 -1.66
C SER A 242 -6.91 19.80 -2.22
N VAL A 243 -6.63 18.64 -1.66
CA VAL A 243 -5.68 17.65 -2.20
C VAL A 243 -6.49 16.54 -2.85
N LYS A 244 -6.39 16.42 -4.18
CA LYS A 244 -7.09 15.40 -4.98
C LYS A 244 -6.07 14.42 -5.54
N LEU A 245 -6.21 13.14 -5.19
CA LEU A 245 -5.40 12.03 -5.71
C LEU A 245 -6.25 11.18 -6.65
N SER A 246 -5.79 11.01 -7.89
CA SER A 246 -6.43 10.17 -8.91
C SER A 246 -5.56 8.94 -9.17
N LEU A 247 -6.09 7.75 -8.97
CA LEU A 247 -5.41 6.46 -9.14
C LEU A 247 -6.12 5.62 -10.19
N PRO A 248 -5.42 5.10 -11.22
CA PRO A 248 -6.02 4.15 -12.14
C PRO A 248 -6.37 2.86 -11.39
N TYR A 249 -7.56 2.32 -11.64
CA TYR A 249 -7.90 0.98 -11.17
C TYR A 249 -8.23 0.07 -12.35
N ARG A 250 -7.79 -1.17 -12.25
CA ARG A 250 -8.07 -2.24 -13.21
C ARG A 250 -8.92 -3.31 -12.58
#